data_e1aaceda0e660f2eb50be6554df594d3
#
_entry.id   e1aaceda0e660f2eb50be6554df594d3
#
_cell.length_a   1.000
_cell.length_b   1.000
_cell.length_c   1.000
_cell.angle_alpha   90.00
_cell.angle_beta   90.00
_cell.angle_gamma   90.00
#
_symmetry.space_group_name_H-M   'P 1'
#
loop_
_entity.id
_entity.type
_entity.pdbx_description
1 polymer ?
#
loop_
_entity_poly.entity_id
_entity_poly.type
_entity_poly.pdbx_seq_one_letter_code
_entity_poly.pdbx_strand_id
1 'polypeptide(L)'
;MAQSRKVSGWTLLWLASILFVSPVGFADEPRVLVLNDVNEPPLTTPEHTGFLDAIAIEAFRRIGVELRLVKLPAERALLLANDGLRDGDLTRIAGLEEQYPNLVRVPEKLIDWDFAAFSKDASIPANFEAIRRHSVGLIKGWKIYERNMAGAENVTTVDDPEQLFRLLDRDRIDVALYVRWMGLAFIQKQAFKNIRLLEPPLASRAMYIYLNKRHAGLVPKLAEALRALKREGFYQRAYHEKLLPYDKAGGR
;
A
#
# COMPACT_ATOMS: atom_id res chain seq x y z
N MET A 1 19.37 -68.84 78.65
CA MET A 1 20.42 -67.88 78.16
C MET A 1 20.13 -67.64 76.69
N ALA A 2 19.51 -66.56 76.35
CA ALA A 2 19.21 -66.17 74.91
C ALA A 2 19.52 -64.69 74.76
N GLN A 3 20.52 -64.41 73.94
CA GLN A 3 20.88 -63.04 73.59
C GLN A 3 20.02 -62.52 72.45
N SER A 4 19.40 -61.40 72.68
CA SER A 4 18.61 -60.63 71.67
C SER A 4 19.58 -59.79 70.82
N ARG A 5 19.53 -59.93 69.50
CA ARG A 5 20.17 -59.02 68.56
C ARG A 5 19.13 -58.00 68.04
N LYS A 6 19.42 -56.74 68.33
CA LYS A 6 18.69 -55.57 67.74
C LYS A 6 19.12 -55.38 66.29
N VAL A 7 18.16 -55.32 65.36
CA VAL A 7 18.42 -54.92 63.99
C VAL A 7 17.93 -53.46 63.85
N SER A 8 18.87 -52.58 63.56
CA SER A 8 18.58 -51.15 63.33
C SER A 8 18.18 -50.96 61.85
N GLY A 9 16.94 -50.51 61.70
CA GLY A 9 16.38 -50.14 60.36
C GLY A 9 16.89 -48.78 59.92
N TRP A 10 17.51 -48.74 58.81
CA TRP A 10 17.79 -47.50 58.08
C TRP A 10 16.72 -47.32 57.00
N THR A 11 15.83 -46.35 57.20
CA THR A 11 14.84 -45.86 56.21
C THR A 11 15.57 -44.90 55.28
N LEU A 12 15.80 -45.32 54.04
CA LEU A 12 16.29 -44.49 52.92
C LEU A 12 15.07 -43.67 52.40
N LEU A 13 15.07 -42.37 52.69
CA LEU A 13 14.17 -41.39 52.08
C LEU A 13 14.70 -41.08 50.66
N TRP A 14 14.00 -41.58 49.64
CA TRP A 14 14.17 -41.13 48.25
C TRP A 14 13.46 -39.81 48.04
N LEU A 15 14.16 -38.69 47.95
CA LEU A 15 13.66 -37.41 47.45
C LEU A 15 13.52 -37.52 45.94
N ALA A 16 12.32 -37.70 45.44
CA ALA A 16 12.02 -37.59 44.04
C ALA A 16 11.98 -36.09 43.63
N SER A 17 13.10 -35.57 43.07
CA SER A 17 13.11 -34.25 42.45
C SER A 17 12.32 -34.31 41.16
N ILE A 18 11.10 -33.86 41.17
CA ILE A 18 10.26 -33.62 39.98
C ILE A 18 10.83 -32.38 39.26
N LEU A 19 11.65 -32.61 38.24
CA LEU A 19 12.04 -31.57 37.29
C LEU A 19 10.80 -31.11 36.51
N PHE A 20 10.26 -29.95 36.90
CA PHE A 20 9.29 -29.24 36.12
C PHE A 20 9.98 -28.73 34.85
N VAL A 21 9.93 -29.52 33.79
CA VAL A 21 10.30 -29.07 32.45
C VAL A 21 9.12 -28.20 31.97
N SER A 22 9.24 -26.88 32.17
CA SER A 22 8.33 -25.91 31.54
C SER A 22 8.45 -26.09 30.01
N PRO A 23 7.36 -26.30 29.27
CA PRO A 23 7.40 -26.32 27.83
C PRO A 23 7.90 -24.95 27.38
N VAL A 24 9.09 -24.91 26.80
CA VAL A 24 9.56 -23.76 26.01
C VAL A 24 8.57 -23.64 24.88
N GLY A 25 7.63 -22.70 25.01
CA GLY A 25 6.74 -22.35 23.92
C GLY A 25 7.60 -21.89 22.75
N PHE A 26 7.70 -22.70 21.70
CA PHE A 26 8.19 -22.23 20.41
C PHE A 26 7.27 -21.07 20.01
N ALA A 27 7.79 -19.85 20.07
CA ALA A 27 7.13 -18.72 19.44
C ALA A 27 6.99 -19.11 17.97
N ASP A 28 5.74 -19.28 17.52
CA ASP A 28 5.44 -19.57 16.14
C ASP A 28 6.06 -18.45 15.30
N GLU A 29 6.95 -18.78 14.37
CA GLU A 29 7.59 -17.76 13.55
C GLU A 29 6.49 -16.95 12.85
N PRO A 30 6.59 -15.61 12.85
CA PRO A 30 5.53 -14.80 12.29
C PRO A 30 5.33 -15.17 10.81
N ARG A 31 4.07 -15.48 10.46
CA ARG A 31 3.71 -15.78 9.08
C ARG A 31 4.05 -14.58 8.20
N VAL A 32 4.90 -14.78 7.19
CA VAL A 32 5.28 -13.72 6.24
C VAL A 32 4.36 -13.76 5.03
N LEU A 33 3.80 -12.62 4.63
CA LEU A 33 3.10 -12.43 3.36
C LEU A 33 3.85 -11.42 2.49
N VAL A 34 3.98 -11.75 1.21
CA VAL A 34 4.61 -10.89 0.20
C VAL A 34 3.55 -10.34 -0.74
N LEU A 35 3.24 -9.04 -0.60
CA LEU A 35 2.30 -8.35 -1.49
C LEU A 35 3.06 -7.53 -2.54
N ASN A 36 2.48 -7.47 -3.72
CA ASN A 36 2.94 -6.56 -4.75
C ASN A 36 2.55 -5.12 -4.42
N ASP A 37 3.41 -4.19 -4.78
CA ASP A 37 3.20 -2.76 -4.62
C ASP A 37 3.46 -2.03 -5.95
N VAL A 38 2.55 -1.14 -6.30
CA VAL A 38 2.61 -0.30 -7.51
C VAL A 38 2.71 1.19 -7.18
N ASN A 39 2.78 1.52 -5.88
CA ASN A 39 2.82 2.90 -5.42
C ASN A 39 4.23 3.46 -5.47
N GLU A 40 4.32 4.79 -5.44
CA GLU A 40 5.55 5.55 -5.36
C GLU A 40 5.51 6.48 -4.14
N PRO A 41 6.65 7.09 -3.74
CA PRO A 41 6.63 8.09 -2.68
C PRO A 41 5.60 9.20 -2.95
N PRO A 42 4.89 9.66 -1.94
CA PRO A 42 5.03 9.41 -0.51
C PRO A 42 4.14 8.28 0.02
N LEU A 43 3.49 7.53 -0.88
CA LEU A 43 2.57 6.45 -0.49
C LEU A 43 3.33 5.23 0.03
N THR A 44 4.29 4.74 -0.73
CA THR A 44 5.26 3.72 -0.30
C THR A 44 6.67 4.16 -0.65
N THR A 45 7.65 3.73 0.14
CA THR A 45 9.07 4.06 -0.06
C THR A 45 9.93 2.79 0.03
N PRO A 46 11.15 2.81 -0.54
CA PRO A 46 12.08 1.69 -0.38
C PRO A 46 12.39 1.36 1.09
N GLU A 47 12.38 2.38 1.95
CA GLU A 47 12.65 2.26 3.39
C GLU A 47 11.39 1.89 4.20
N HIS A 48 10.24 1.64 3.55
CA HIS A 48 8.95 1.33 4.16
C HIS A 48 8.47 2.40 5.16
N THR A 49 8.66 3.67 4.83
CA THR A 49 8.30 4.82 5.69
C THR A 49 7.17 5.68 5.14
N GLY A 50 6.59 5.31 4.00
CA GLY A 50 5.49 6.02 3.37
C GLY A 50 4.15 5.88 4.11
N PHE A 51 3.14 6.56 3.60
CA PHE A 51 1.80 6.57 4.19
C PHE A 51 1.15 5.18 4.21
N LEU A 52 1.18 4.48 3.08
CA LEU A 52 0.61 3.13 2.97
C LEU A 52 1.48 2.08 3.64
N ASP A 53 2.81 2.27 3.66
CA ASP A 53 3.71 1.41 4.43
C ASP A 53 3.29 1.39 5.89
N ALA A 54 3.15 2.57 6.51
CA ALA A 54 2.78 2.69 7.92
C ALA A 54 1.45 1.98 8.24
N ILE A 55 0.44 2.18 7.40
CA ILE A 55 -0.89 1.62 7.60
C ILE A 55 -0.91 0.11 7.38
N ALA A 56 -0.35 -0.36 6.25
CA ALA A 56 -0.40 -1.76 5.89
C ALA A 56 0.45 -2.61 6.84
N ILE A 57 1.68 -2.20 7.12
CA ILE A 57 2.57 -2.93 8.04
C ILE A 57 1.91 -3.06 9.41
N GLU A 58 1.34 -1.97 9.95
CA GLU A 58 0.67 -2.01 11.24
C GLU A 58 -0.60 -2.89 11.23
N ALA A 59 -1.40 -2.83 10.14
CA ALA A 59 -2.59 -3.68 10.03
C ALA A 59 -2.25 -5.18 10.00
N PHE A 60 -1.23 -5.56 9.23
CA PHE A 60 -0.76 -6.95 9.17
C PHE A 60 -0.13 -7.39 10.49
N ARG A 61 0.67 -6.55 11.14
CA ARG A 61 1.26 -6.81 12.46
C ARG A 61 0.19 -7.12 13.51
N ARG A 62 -0.95 -6.41 13.49
CA ARG A 62 -2.08 -6.64 14.42
C ARG A 62 -2.73 -8.00 14.28
N ILE A 63 -2.57 -8.63 13.13
CA ILE A 63 -3.09 -9.99 12.90
C ILE A 63 -2.01 -11.07 12.95
N GLY A 64 -0.82 -10.73 13.48
CA GLY A 64 0.30 -11.68 13.65
C GLY A 64 1.00 -12.05 12.33
N VAL A 65 0.99 -11.15 11.34
CA VAL A 65 1.60 -11.38 10.01
C VAL A 65 2.68 -10.33 9.76
N GLU A 66 3.85 -10.75 9.31
CA GLU A 66 4.88 -9.88 8.74
C GLU A 66 4.51 -9.57 7.29
N LEU A 67 4.44 -8.29 6.93
CA LEU A 67 4.21 -7.85 5.55
C LEU A 67 5.53 -7.49 4.87
N ARG A 68 5.75 -8.04 3.67
CA ARG A 68 6.80 -7.61 2.75
C ARG A 68 6.19 -7.07 1.46
N LEU A 69 6.67 -5.93 1.01
CA LEU A 69 6.22 -5.29 -0.22
C LEU A 69 7.27 -5.44 -1.32
N VAL A 70 6.82 -5.76 -2.53
CA VAL A 70 7.69 -5.92 -3.70
C VAL A 70 7.15 -5.08 -4.86
N LYS A 71 7.98 -4.18 -5.37
CA LYS A 71 7.67 -3.35 -6.54
C LYS A 71 7.58 -4.18 -7.81
N LEU A 72 6.46 -4.08 -8.50
CA LEU A 72 6.23 -4.72 -9.80
C LEU A 72 5.34 -3.85 -10.69
N PRO A 73 5.48 -3.95 -12.02
CA PRO A 73 4.52 -3.37 -12.96
C PRO A 73 3.11 -3.90 -12.70
N ALA A 74 2.12 -3.02 -12.81
CA ALA A 74 0.74 -3.26 -12.34
C ALA A 74 0.09 -4.54 -12.91
N GLU A 75 0.23 -4.78 -14.20
CA GLU A 75 -0.35 -5.97 -14.85
C GLU A 75 0.33 -7.27 -14.40
N ARG A 76 1.67 -7.27 -14.37
CA ARG A 76 2.44 -8.42 -13.89
C ARG A 76 2.15 -8.75 -12.43
N ALA A 77 1.97 -7.71 -11.60
CA ALA A 77 1.62 -7.87 -10.21
C ALA A 77 0.30 -8.64 -10.03
N LEU A 78 -0.77 -8.24 -10.77
CA LEU A 78 -2.07 -8.91 -10.72
C LEU A 78 -1.98 -10.39 -11.14
N LEU A 79 -1.28 -10.69 -12.23
CA LEU A 79 -1.10 -12.07 -12.70
C LEU A 79 -0.42 -12.93 -11.62
N LEU A 80 0.72 -12.46 -11.08
CA LEU A 80 1.46 -13.20 -10.05
C LEU A 80 0.66 -13.40 -8.76
N ALA A 81 -0.15 -12.40 -8.37
CA ALA A 81 -1.02 -12.54 -7.21
C ALA A 81 -2.18 -13.51 -7.47
N ASN A 82 -2.81 -13.45 -8.65
CA ASN A 82 -3.88 -14.37 -9.04
C ASN A 82 -3.37 -15.82 -9.10
N ASP A 83 -2.19 -16.04 -9.67
CA ASP A 83 -1.59 -17.38 -9.82
C ASP A 83 -1.01 -17.92 -8.50
N GLY A 84 -1.03 -17.13 -7.42
CA GLY A 84 -0.55 -17.54 -6.11
C GLY A 84 0.98 -17.51 -5.97
N LEU A 85 1.70 -16.93 -6.93
CA LEU A 85 3.15 -16.72 -6.85
C LEU A 85 3.50 -15.51 -5.95
N ARG A 86 2.51 -14.70 -5.64
CA ARG A 86 2.51 -13.67 -4.61
C ARG A 86 1.27 -13.83 -3.74
N ASP A 87 1.31 -13.27 -2.54
CA ASP A 87 0.22 -13.40 -1.57
C ASP A 87 -0.92 -12.42 -1.82
N GLY A 88 -0.68 -11.38 -2.60
CA GLY A 88 -1.67 -10.38 -2.95
C GLY A 88 -1.10 -9.10 -3.55
N ASP A 89 -1.94 -8.07 -3.59
CA ASP A 89 -1.64 -6.70 -4.03
C ASP A 89 -2.05 -5.69 -2.98
N LEU A 90 -1.21 -4.66 -2.76
CA LEU A 90 -1.45 -3.65 -1.73
C LEU A 90 -2.60 -2.70 -2.09
N THR A 91 -2.67 -2.24 -3.35
CA THR A 91 -3.63 -1.23 -3.79
C THR A 91 -4.25 -1.55 -5.13
N ARG A 92 -5.56 -1.86 -5.12
CA ARG A 92 -6.35 -2.13 -6.33
C ARG A 92 -7.76 -1.56 -6.21
N ILE A 93 -8.35 -1.23 -7.36
CA ILE A 93 -9.77 -0.87 -7.43
C ILE A 93 -10.66 -2.05 -7.09
N ALA A 94 -11.92 -1.80 -6.74
CA ALA A 94 -12.93 -2.86 -6.57
C ALA A 94 -13.30 -3.51 -7.91
N GLY A 95 -13.79 -4.75 -7.86
CA GLY A 95 -14.33 -5.47 -9.01
C GLY A 95 -13.32 -6.28 -9.81
N LEU A 96 -12.10 -6.50 -9.28
CA LEU A 96 -11.10 -7.32 -9.97
C LEU A 96 -11.41 -8.81 -9.90
N GLU A 97 -12.26 -9.23 -8.99
CA GLU A 97 -12.62 -10.64 -8.75
C GLU A 97 -13.23 -11.32 -9.98
N GLU A 98 -13.88 -10.54 -10.86
CA GLU A 98 -14.46 -11.05 -12.11
C GLU A 98 -13.37 -11.51 -13.09
N GLN A 99 -12.27 -10.76 -13.19
CA GLN A 99 -11.17 -11.06 -14.11
C GLN A 99 -10.07 -11.92 -13.43
N TYR A 100 -9.92 -11.79 -12.12
CA TYR A 100 -8.90 -12.47 -11.32
C TYR A 100 -9.56 -13.27 -10.18
N PRO A 101 -10.17 -14.44 -10.48
CA PRO A 101 -11.04 -15.16 -9.55
C PRO A 101 -10.33 -15.77 -8.35
N ASN A 102 -9.01 -15.77 -8.33
CA ASN A 102 -8.22 -16.20 -7.18
C ASN A 102 -7.85 -15.07 -6.23
N LEU A 103 -8.28 -13.83 -6.51
CA LEU A 103 -8.08 -12.68 -5.64
C LEU A 103 -9.34 -12.39 -4.83
N VAL A 104 -9.16 -12.10 -3.54
CA VAL A 104 -10.23 -11.72 -2.61
C VAL A 104 -9.93 -10.34 -2.08
N ARG A 105 -10.86 -9.42 -2.25
CA ARG A 105 -10.77 -8.06 -1.73
C ARG A 105 -10.94 -8.03 -0.23
N VAL A 106 -10.06 -7.31 0.47
CA VAL A 106 -10.29 -6.90 1.86
C VAL A 106 -11.37 -5.82 1.86
N PRO A 107 -12.56 -6.03 2.47
CA PRO A 107 -13.69 -5.13 2.33
C PRO A 107 -13.58 -3.90 3.27
N GLU A 108 -12.40 -3.27 3.26
CA GLU A 108 -12.12 -2.02 3.95
C GLU A 108 -11.21 -1.17 3.07
N LYS A 109 -11.67 0.06 2.77
CA LYS A 109 -10.93 0.98 1.92
C LYS A 109 -9.58 1.34 2.56
N LEU A 110 -8.51 1.21 1.77
CA LEU A 110 -7.16 1.58 2.22
C LEU A 110 -6.91 3.07 2.02
N ILE A 111 -7.16 3.59 0.82
CA ILE A 111 -6.97 5.00 0.42
C ILE A 111 -7.89 5.32 -0.76
N ASP A 112 -8.15 6.59 -1.01
CA ASP A 112 -8.64 7.06 -2.30
C ASP A 112 -7.46 7.51 -3.18
N TRP A 113 -7.41 7.02 -4.41
CA TRP A 113 -6.51 7.56 -5.42
C TRP A 113 -7.22 8.67 -6.18
N ASP A 114 -6.68 9.87 -6.04
CA ASP A 114 -7.10 11.04 -6.77
C ASP A 114 -6.30 11.13 -8.07
N PHE A 115 -6.98 10.84 -9.16
CA PHE A 115 -6.47 11.05 -10.51
C PHE A 115 -6.57 12.53 -10.83
N ALA A 116 -5.43 13.17 -11.00
CA ALA A 116 -5.30 14.61 -11.04
C ALA A 116 -4.63 15.11 -12.32
N ALA A 117 -4.68 16.40 -12.52
CA ALA A 117 -3.97 17.13 -13.57
C ALA A 117 -2.99 18.12 -12.94
N PHE A 118 -1.87 18.31 -13.60
CA PHE A 118 -0.84 19.27 -13.21
C PHE A 118 -0.55 20.18 -14.39
N SER A 119 -0.40 21.49 -14.15
CA SER A 119 -0.11 22.47 -15.17
C SER A 119 0.69 23.63 -14.60
N LYS A 120 1.34 24.40 -15.47
CA LYS A 120 1.87 25.73 -15.14
C LYS A 120 0.76 26.79 -15.18
N ASP A 121 -0.28 26.56 -15.97
CA ASP A 121 -1.45 27.42 -16.07
C ASP A 121 -2.55 26.96 -15.12
N ALA A 122 -2.73 27.68 -14.01
CA ALA A 122 -3.75 27.39 -13.02
C ALA A 122 -5.18 27.78 -13.48
N SER A 123 -5.33 28.44 -14.64
CA SER A 123 -6.64 28.84 -15.18
C SER A 123 -7.34 27.70 -15.93
N ILE A 124 -6.63 26.62 -16.27
CA ILE A 124 -7.19 25.45 -16.94
C ILE A 124 -8.15 24.74 -15.97
N PRO A 125 -9.45 24.60 -16.34
CA PRO A 125 -10.41 23.91 -15.48
C PRO A 125 -10.07 22.43 -15.30
N ALA A 126 -10.10 21.94 -14.06
CA ALA A 126 -9.77 20.56 -13.71
C ALA A 126 -10.92 19.60 -14.04
N ASN A 127 -11.19 19.40 -15.32
CA ASN A 127 -12.11 18.39 -15.84
C ASN A 127 -11.61 17.87 -17.19
N PHE A 128 -11.97 16.63 -17.52
CA PHE A 128 -11.50 15.99 -18.75
C PHE A 128 -11.90 16.74 -20.03
N GLU A 129 -13.07 17.35 -20.06
CA GLU A 129 -13.55 18.08 -21.24
C GLU A 129 -12.66 19.30 -21.57
N ALA A 130 -12.36 20.12 -20.57
CA ALA A 130 -11.47 21.26 -20.73
C ALA A 130 -10.06 20.83 -21.10
N ILE A 131 -9.52 19.82 -20.39
CA ILE A 131 -8.15 19.33 -20.59
C ILE A 131 -7.94 18.79 -22.01
N ARG A 132 -8.94 18.15 -22.63
CA ARG A 132 -8.85 17.63 -24.01
C ARG A 132 -8.52 18.68 -25.08
N ARG A 133 -8.69 19.96 -24.77
CA ARG A 133 -8.41 21.08 -25.66
C ARG A 133 -6.96 21.58 -25.63
N HIS A 134 -6.16 20.98 -24.73
CA HIS A 134 -4.76 21.31 -24.50
C HIS A 134 -3.83 20.18 -24.97
N SER A 135 -2.54 20.48 -25.04
CA SER A 135 -1.53 19.44 -25.20
C SER A 135 -1.35 18.68 -23.87
N VAL A 136 -1.62 17.36 -23.89
CA VAL A 136 -1.71 16.53 -22.69
C VAL A 136 -0.66 15.43 -22.69
N GLY A 137 0.05 15.28 -21.58
CA GLY A 137 0.89 14.14 -21.32
C GLY A 137 0.24 13.14 -20.37
N LEU A 138 0.45 11.86 -20.61
CA LEU A 138 0.05 10.77 -19.73
C LEU A 138 1.03 9.60 -19.77
N ILE A 139 1.05 8.79 -18.72
CA ILE A 139 1.88 7.60 -18.67
C ILE A 139 1.12 6.41 -19.28
N LYS A 140 1.82 5.66 -20.14
CA LYS A 140 1.29 4.47 -20.81
C LYS A 140 0.76 3.45 -19.80
N GLY A 141 -0.40 2.85 -20.11
CA GLY A 141 -1.02 1.83 -19.27
C GLY A 141 -1.97 2.37 -18.20
N TRP A 142 -2.01 3.67 -17.98
CA TRP A 142 -2.98 4.29 -17.05
C TRP A 142 -4.34 4.42 -17.71
N LYS A 143 -5.12 3.33 -17.69
CA LYS A 143 -6.37 3.14 -18.43
C LYS A 143 -7.40 4.22 -18.22
N ILE A 144 -7.48 4.82 -17.03
CA ILE A 144 -8.41 5.91 -16.77
C ILE A 144 -8.09 7.14 -17.62
N TYR A 145 -6.84 7.49 -17.77
CA TYR A 145 -6.41 8.61 -18.60
C TYR A 145 -6.50 8.29 -20.08
N GLU A 146 -6.02 7.11 -20.49
CA GLU A 146 -6.09 6.65 -21.88
C GLU A 146 -7.55 6.69 -22.39
N ARG A 147 -8.52 6.19 -21.62
CA ARG A 147 -9.93 6.18 -21.98
C ARG A 147 -10.52 7.58 -22.08
N ASN A 148 -10.23 8.46 -21.12
CA ASN A 148 -10.77 9.80 -21.10
C ASN A 148 -10.10 10.75 -22.12
N MET A 149 -8.89 10.44 -22.55
CA MET A 149 -8.17 11.20 -23.58
C MET A 149 -8.30 10.58 -24.98
N ALA A 150 -9.03 9.46 -25.12
CA ALA A 150 -9.26 8.84 -26.43
C ALA A 150 -9.92 9.83 -27.41
N GLY A 151 -9.32 10.03 -28.59
CA GLY A 151 -9.78 10.99 -29.60
C GLY A 151 -9.45 12.46 -29.32
N ALA A 152 -8.68 12.80 -28.29
CA ALA A 152 -8.09 14.13 -28.17
C ALA A 152 -6.90 14.26 -29.14
N GLU A 153 -6.75 15.46 -29.75
CA GLU A 153 -5.80 15.67 -30.87
C GLU A 153 -4.33 15.67 -30.42
N ASN A 154 -4.04 16.23 -29.25
CA ASN A 154 -2.68 16.50 -28.78
C ASN A 154 -2.34 15.71 -27.53
N VAL A 155 -2.21 14.38 -27.66
CA VAL A 155 -1.84 13.49 -26.54
C VAL A 155 -0.44 12.91 -26.74
N THR A 156 0.41 13.13 -25.77
CA THR A 156 1.75 12.54 -25.69
C THR A 156 1.77 11.46 -24.62
N THR A 157 2.13 10.23 -24.98
CA THR A 157 2.28 9.12 -24.05
C THR A 157 3.76 8.91 -23.74
N VAL A 158 4.08 8.78 -22.45
CA VAL A 158 5.43 8.52 -21.94
C VAL A 158 5.47 7.28 -21.07
N ASP A 159 6.66 6.80 -20.70
CA ASP A 159 6.82 5.57 -19.95
C ASP A 159 6.89 5.80 -18.41
N ASP A 160 7.30 7.00 -17.97
CA ASP A 160 7.57 7.30 -16.58
C ASP A 160 7.22 8.75 -16.18
N PRO A 161 7.08 9.04 -14.88
CA PRO A 161 6.75 10.38 -14.41
C PRO A 161 7.87 11.42 -14.65
N GLU A 162 9.12 11.00 -14.74
CA GLU A 162 10.22 11.93 -14.98
C GLU A 162 10.10 12.54 -16.39
N GLN A 163 9.85 11.71 -17.40
CA GLN A 163 9.59 12.18 -18.77
C GLN A 163 8.35 13.08 -18.80
N LEU A 164 7.27 12.66 -18.13
CA LEU A 164 6.01 13.40 -18.07
C LEU A 164 6.20 14.82 -17.55
N PHE A 165 6.76 14.97 -16.36
CA PHE A 165 6.92 16.28 -15.73
C PHE A 165 8.02 17.13 -16.38
N ARG A 166 9.04 16.52 -17.01
CA ARG A 166 10.02 17.27 -17.82
C ARG A 166 9.41 17.86 -19.10
N LEU A 167 8.45 17.16 -19.73
CA LEU A 167 7.73 17.73 -20.87
C LEU A 167 6.91 18.95 -20.43
N LEU A 168 6.23 18.87 -19.30
CA LEU A 168 5.46 19.98 -18.74
C LEU A 168 6.38 21.15 -18.33
N ASP A 169 7.50 20.87 -17.68
CA ASP A 169 8.45 21.89 -17.27
C ASP A 169 9.06 22.67 -18.46
N ARG A 170 9.25 21.98 -19.58
CA ARG A 170 9.79 22.56 -20.84
C ARG A 170 8.74 23.11 -21.80
N ASP A 171 7.50 23.27 -21.34
CA ASP A 171 6.36 23.77 -22.16
C ASP A 171 6.13 22.95 -23.45
N ARG A 172 6.41 21.64 -23.39
CA ARG A 172 6.12 20.71 -24.49
C ARG A 172 4.73 20.10 -24.41
N ILE A 173 4.12 20.16 -23.24
CA ILE A 173 2.74 19.86 -22.96
C ILE A 173 2.21 20.91 -21.99
N ASP A 174 0.89 21.16 -22.04
CA ASP A 174 0.20 22.12 -21.15
C ASP A 174 -0.23 21.46 -19.86
N VAL A 175 -0.61 20.16 -19.94
CA VAL A 175 -1.19 19.41 -18.82
C VAL A 175 -0.53 18.04 -18.70
N ALA A 176 -0.08 17.68 -17.50
CA ALA A 176 0.36 16.34 -17.14
C ALA A 176 -0.71 15.63 -16.31
N LEU A 177 -1.09 14.41 -16.70
CA LEU A 177 -2.07 13.60 -15.97
C LEU A 177 -1.34 12.57 -15.10
N TYR A 178 -1.53 12.69 -13.76
CA TYR A 178 -0.90 11.80 -12.81
C TYR A 178 -1.68 11.72 -11.49
N VAL A 179 -1.30 10.83 -10.57
CA VAL A 179 -1.93 10.72 -9.25
C VAL A 179 -1.45 11.83 -8.32
N ARG A 180 -2.39 12.44 -7.58
CA ARG A 180 -2.16 13.58 -6.69
C ARG A 180 -0.89 13.49 -5.86
N TRP A 181 -0.83 12.54 -4.94
CA TRP A 181 0.25 12.48 -3.95
C TRP A 181 1.62 12.18 -4.58
N MET A 182 1.65 11.26 -5.52
CA MET A 182 2.89 10.92 -6.23
C MET A 182 3.37 12.09 -7.08
N GLY A 183 2.46 12.83 -7.72
CA GLY A 183 2.79 14.02 -8.50
C GLY A 183 3.32 15.16 -7.64
N LEU A 184 2.65 15.47 -6.53
CA LEU A 184 3.09 16.52 -5.60
C LEU A 184 4.48 16.21 -5.02
N ALA A 185 4.72 14.97 -4.61
CA ALA A 185 6.04 14.56 -4.13
C ALA A 185 7.11 14.63 -5.23
N PHE A 186 6.77 14.25 -6.45
CA PHE A 186 7.69 14.34 -7.58
C PHE A 186 8.07 15.79 -7.89
N ILE A 187 7.09 16.69 -7.94
CA ILE A 187 7.31 18.13 -8.15
C ILE A 187 8.23 18.70 -7.06
N GLN A 188 7.99 18.37 -5.81
CA GLN A 188 8.81 18.82 -4.69
C GLN A 188 10.24 18.27 -4.79
N LYS A 189 10.40 16.97 -5.05
CA LYS A 189 11.70 16.31 -5.19
C LYS A 189 12.56 16.91 -6.30
N GLN A 190 11.93 17.25 -7.42
CA GLN A 190 12.62 17.84 -8.58
C GLN A 190 12.74 19.36 -8.50
N ALA A 191 12.16 19.96 -7.46
CA ALA A 191 12.15 21.43 -7.23
C ALA A 191 11.51 22.23 -8.39
N PHE A 192 10.52 21.67 -9.09
CA PHE A 192 9.75 22.41 -10.09
C PHE A 192 8.93 23.52 -9.43
N LYS A 193 9.18 24.77 -9.84
CA LYS A 193 8.63 25.94 -9.14
C LYS A 193 7.25 26.38 -9.64
N ASN A 194 6.93 26.11 -10.90
CA ASN A 194 5.76 26.69 -11.58
C ASN A 194 4.67 25.65 -11.88
N ILE A 195 4.93 24.35 -11.62
CA ILE A 195 3.95 23.30 -11.84
C ILE A 195 3.05 23.22 -10.61
N ARG A 196 1.74 23.26 -10.84
CA ARG A 196 0.71 23.22 -9.80
C ARG A 196 -0.27 22.09 -10.06
N LEU A 197 -0.83 21.57 -8.98
CA LEU A 197 -1.98 20.69 -9.02
C LEU A 197 -3.23 21.50 -9.43
N LEU A 198 -3.98 21.00 -10.40
CA LEU A 198 -5.31 21.53 -10.73
C LEU A 198 -6.36 20.85 -9.87
N GLU A 199 -7.25 21.63 -9.26
CA GLU A 199 -8.33 21.14 -8.40
C GLU A 199 -9.72 21.42 -9.04
N PRO A 200 -10.73 20.58 -8.78
CA PRO A 200 -10.69 19.33 -8.02
C PRO A 200 -10.01 18.16 -8.79
N PRO A 201 -9.78 17.00 -8.18
CA PRO A 201 -9.26 15.84 -8.90
C PRO A 201 -10.24 15.42 -10.01
N LEU A 202 -9.70 14.96 -11.15
CA LEU A 202 -10.48 14.55 -12.32
C LEU A 202 -11.36 13.34 -12.05
N ALA A 203 -10.91 12.46 -11.16
CA ALA A 203 -11.64 11.31 -10.64
C ALA A 203 -11.00 10.84 -9.34
N SER A 204 -11.81 10.23 -8.48
CA SER A 204 -11.32 9.54 -7.28
C SER A 204 -11.78 8.08 -7.28
N ARG A 205 -10.91 7.16 -6.87
CA ARG A 205 -11.20 5.72 -6.81
C ARG A 205 -10.71 5.15 -5.50
N ALA A 206 -11.62 4.47 -4.79
CA ALA A 206 -11.27 3.72 -3.59
C ALA A 206 -10.36 2.55 -3.94
N MET A 207 -9.25 2.44 -3.23
CA MET A 207 -8.27 1.37 -3.36
C MET A 207 -8.34 0.43 -2.16
N TYR A 208 -8.15 -0.85 -2.45
CA TYR A 208 -8.28 -1.94 -1.50
C TYR A 208 -7.07 -2.86 -1.56
N ILE A 209 -6.77 -3.53 -0.45
CA ILE A 209 -5.86 -4.67 -0.43
C ILE A 209 -6.60 -5.88 -1.03
N TYR A 210 -5.90 -6.63 -1.87
CA TYR A 210 -6.34 -7.93 -2.36
C TYR A 210 -5.39 -9.01 -1.89
N LEU A 211 -5.93 -10.11 -1.39
CA LEU A 211 -5.16 -11.30 -1.03
C LEU A 211 -5.50 -12.44 -1.99
N ASN A 212 -4.54 -13.30 -2.27
CA ASN A 212 -4.83 -14.57 -2.93
C ASN A 212 -5.79 -15.39 -2.06
N LYS A 213 -6.75 -16.10 -2.65
CA LYS A 213 -7.80 -16.86 -1.94
C LYS A 213 -7.27 -17.88 -0.93
N ARG A 214 -6.03 -18.35 -1.07
CA ARG A 214 -5.39 -19.21 -0.06
C ARG A 214 -5.27 -18.50 1.30
N HIS A 215 -5.36 -17.18 1.33
CA HIS A 215 -5.34 -16.35 2.53
C HIS A 215 -6.71 -15.77 2.89
N ALA A 216 -7.80 -16.26 2.31
CA ALA A 216 -9.17 -15.74 2.53
C ALA A 216 -9.54 -15.69 4.03
N GLY A 217 -9.03 -16.61 4.86
CA GLY A 217 -9.25 -16.61 6.30
C GLY A 217 -8.65 -15.40 7.04
N LEU A 218 -7.70 -14.67 6.44
CA LEU A 218 -7.14 -13.44 7.00
C LEU A 218 -7.98 -12.19 6.67
N VAL A 219 -8.79 -12.24 5.60
CA VAL A 219 -9.53 -11.09 5.09
C VAL A 219 -10.40 -10.39 6.14
N PRO A 220 -11.26 -11.10 6.94
CA PRO A 220 -12.06 -10.45 7.96
C PRO A 220 -11.22 -9.80 9.06
N LYS A 221 -10.13 -10.45 9.48
CA LYS A 221 -9.24 -9.95 10.52
C LYS A 221 -8.50 -8.69 10.04
N LEU A 222 -8.00 -8.70 8.80
CA LEU A 222 -7.31 -7.55 8.22
C LEU A 222 -8.26 -6.37 8.02
N ALA A 223 -9.50 -6.61 7.56
CA ALA A 223 -10.51 -5.58 7.46
C ALA A 223 -10.81 -4.93 8.82
N GLU A 224 -10.92 -5.73 9.88
CA GLU A 224 -11.15 -5.19 11.24
C GLU A 224 -9.92 -4.42 11.76
N ALA A 225 -8.71 -4.89 11.51
CA ALA A 225 -7.49 -4.17 11.87
C ALA A 225 -7.43 -2.79 11.18
N LEU A 226 -7.76 -2.70 9.88
CA LEU A 226 -7.83 -1.43 9.15
C LEU A 226 -8.91 -0.49 9.72
N ARG A 227 -10.11 -1.01 10.05
CA ARG A 227 -11.17 -0.23 10.72
C ARG A 227 -10.73 0.29 12.09
N ALA A 228 -10.05 -0.57 12.86
CA ALA A 228 -9.52 -0.17 14.17
C ALA A 228 -8.50 0.96 14.04
N LEU A 229 -7.55 0.87 13.10
CA LEU A 229 -6.59 1.93 12.81
C LEU A 229 -7.26 3.27 12.47
N LYS A 230 -8.37 3.24 11.73
CA LYS A 230 -9.16 4.44 11.44
C LYS A 230 -9.81 5.02 12.69
N ARG A 231 -10.48 4.19 13.49
CA ARG A 231 -11.12 4.64 14.75
C ARG A 231 -10.16 5.23 15.76
N GLU A 232 -8.95 4.68 15.84
CA GLU A 232 -7.87 5.13 16.73
C GLU A 232 -7.15 6.39 16.23
N GLY A 233 -7.53 6.93 15.08
CA GLY A 233 -6.89 8.11 14.49
C GLY A 233 -5.51 7.85 13.90
N PHE A 234 -5.11 6.59 13.69
CA PHE A 234 -3.82 6.24 13.11
C PHE A 234 -3.67 6.77 11.68
N TYR A 235 -4.73 6.64 10.87
CA TYR A 235 -4.76 7.21 9.51
C TYR A 235 -4.54 8.71 9.50
N GLN A 236 -5.20 9.45 10.41
CA GLN A 236 -5.06 10.91 10.53
C GLN A 236 -3.63 11.30 10.90
N ARG A 237 -3.03 10.61 11.87
CA ARG A 237 -1.62 10.86 12.23
C ARG A 237 -0.68 10.59 11.06
N ALA A 238 -0.83 9.44 10.40
CA ALA A 238 -0.03 9.10 9.22
C ALA A 238 -0.22 10.11 8.07
N TYR A 239 -1.46 10.57 7.82
CA TYR A 239 -1.76 11.61 6.85
C TYR A 239 -1.03 12.91 7.17
N HIS A 240 -1.15 13.40 8.40
CA HIS A 240 -0.50 14.63 8.83
C HIS A 240 1.02 14.57 8.72
N GLU A 241 1.60 13.42 9.02
CA GLU A 241 3.04 13.23 8.98
C GLU A 241 3.58 13.01 7.56
N LYS A 242 2.89 12.18 6.75
CA LYS A 242 3.42 11.67 5.49
C LYS A 242 2.88 12.36 4.24
N LEU A 243 1.65 12.88 4.26
CA LEU A 243 1.00 13.47 3.07
C LEU A 243 0.81 14.98 3.17
N LEU A 244 0.40 15.50 4.31
CA LEU A 244 0.13 16.93 4.48
C LEU A 244 1.32 17.87 4.13
N PRO A 245 2.58 17.49 4.33
CA PRO A 245 3.71 18.30 3.89
C PRO A 245 3.74 18.58 2.38
N TYR A 246 3.27 17.63 1.57
CA TYR A 246 3.19 17.78 0.11
C TYR A 246 2.02 18.65 -0.34
N ASP A 247 0.90 18.59 0.38
CA ASP A 247 -0.30 19.38 0.09
C ASP A 247 -0.05 20.87 0.26
N LYS A 248 0.63 21.25 1.32
CA LYS A 248 1.00 22.65 1.60
C LYS A 248 2.01 23.21 0.60
N ALA A 249 2.85 22.37 0.02
CA ALA A 249 3.85 22.78 -0.97
C ALA A 249 3.22 23.00 -2.36
N GLY A 250 2.17 22.26 -2.71
CA GLY A 250 1.49 22.35 -4.02
C GLY A 250 0.52 23.53 -4.16
N GLY A 251 0.17 24.21 -3.08
CA GLY A 251 -0.79 25.30 -3.04
C GLY A 251 -0.18 26.73 -2.97
N ARG A 252 1.12 26.90 -3.19
CA ARG A 252 1.79 28.20 -3.20
C ARG A 252 2.07 28.68 -4.62
#